data_19cdc05a8cd9e23ef919c8cf88c6fa04
#
_entry.id   19cdc05a8cd9e23ef919c8cf88c6fa04
#
_cell.length_a   1.000
_cell.length_b   1.000
_cell.length_c   1.000
_cell.angle_alpha   90.00
_cell.angle_beta   90.00
_cell.angle_gamma   90.00
#
_symmetry.space_group_name_H-M   'P 1'
#
loop_
_entity.id
_entity.type
_entity.pdbx_description
1 polymer ?
#
loop_
_entity_poly.entity_id
_entity_poly.type
_entity_poly.pdbx_seq_one_letter_code
_entity_poly.pdbx_strand_id
1 'polypeptide(L)'
;IIYKNEIDNYYNLKKSGIINETEIFIQNYIKPVEVIIVGAVHIAQYLIEFLKDLNFDVTVIDPREYFITKQKFQNIKIINKQPEEFFKKIKTSSNTALITLTHDPKIDEPALKHALKQKFFYIGALGSKKTHENRCRRLKEDGFNDEEINSIHGPIGIKLGGKSAPEI
;
A
#
# COMPACT_ATOMS: atom_id res chain seq x y z
N ILE A 1 34.99 0.53 6.90
CA ILE A 1 34.36 -0.15 8.05
C ILE A 1 34.65 -1.63 7.89
N ILE A 2 35.25 -2.25 8.90
CA ILE A 2 35.77 -3.65 8.82
C ILE A 2 34.67 -4.66 8.50
N TYR A 3 33.47 -4.51 9.06
CA TYR A 3 32.36 -5.46 8.88
C TYR A 3 31.22 -4.89 8.00
N LYS A 4 31.56 -4.13 6.96
CA LYS A 4 30.54 -3.47 6.13
C LYS A 4 29.63 -4.46 5.40
N ASN A 5 30.21 -5.52 4.82
CA ASN A 5 29.45 -6.51 4.06
C ASN A 5 28.48 -7.30 4.94
N GLU A 6 28.90 -7.65 6.15
CA GLU A 6 28.07 -8.34 7.13
C GLU A 6 26.93 -7.43 7.61
N ILE A 7 27.23 -6.16 7.91
CA ILE A 7 26.23 -5.16 8.30
C ILE A 7 25.19 -4.97 7.18
N ASP A 8 25.66 -4.80 5.94
CA ASP A 8 24.79 -4.65 4.77
C ASP A 8 23.92 -5.92 4.57
N ASN A 9 24.49 -7.11 4.80
CA ASN A 9 23.75 -8.37 4.73
C ASN A 9 22.65 -8.45 5.79
N TYR A 10 22.94 -8.15 7.07
CA TYR A 10 21.94 -8.11 8.14
C TYR A 10 20.84 -7.09 7.85
N TYR A 11 21.23 -5.91 7.33
CA TYR A 11 20.29 -4.87 6.95
C TYR A 11 19.37 -5.32 5.82
N ASN A 12 19.91 -5.89 4.74
CA ASN A 12 19.16 -6.36 3.58
C ASN A 12 18.22 -7.52 3.92
N LEU A 13 18.68 -8.44 4.78
CA LEU A 13 17.86 -9.55 5.28
C LEU A 13 16.86 -9.15 6.36
N LYS A 14 16.87 -7.89 6.79
CA LYS A 14 16.03 -7.38 7.89
C LYS A 14 16.13 -8.22 9.15
N LYS A 15 17.33 -8.68 9.50
CA LYS A 15 17.61 -9.53 10.66
C LYS A 15 18.51 -8.83 11.66
N SER A 16 18.39 -9.21 12.92
CA SER A 16 19.36 -8.88 13.98
C SER A 16 20.14 -10.13 14.34
N GLY A 17 21.38 -9.98 14.83
CA GLY A 17 22.19 -11.11 15.23
C GLY A 17 23.65 -10.73 15.47
N ILE A 18 24.45 -11.73 15.84
CA ILE A 18 25.87 -11.58 16.06
C ILE A 18 26.63 -11.87 14.76
N ILE A 19 27.60 -11.02 14.44
CA ILE A 19 28.53 -11.31 13.33
C ILE A 19 29.37 -12.53 13.72
N ASN A 20 29.36 -13.55 12.88
CA ASN A 20 30.10 -14.80 13.12
C ASN A 20 31.54 -14.51 13.54
N GLU A 21 32.05 -15.32 14.52
CA GLU A 21 33.39 -15.21 15.05
C GLU A 21 33.77 -13.87 15.72
N THR A 22 32.73 -13.08 16.10
CA THR A 22 32.91 -11.81 16.80
C THR A 22 31.93 -11.66 17.98
N GLU A 23 32.19 -10.70 18.87
CA GLU A 23 31.25 -10.28 19.92
C GLU A 23 30.32 -9.13 19.49
N ILE A 24 30.30 -8.81 18.18
CA ILE A 24 29.54 -7.68 17.65
C ILE A 24 28.11 -8.11 17.37
N PHE A 25 27.14 -7.52 18.10
CA PHE A 25 25.73 -7.70 17.85
C PHE A 25 25.19 -6.57 16.98
N ILE A 26 24.50 -6.92 15.87
CA ILE A 26 23.79 -5.98 15.02
C ILE A 26 22.31 -5.99 15.41
N GLN A 27 21.81 -4.86 15.86
CA GLN A 27 20.38 -4.63 16.09
C GLN A 27 19.78 -3.91 14.89
N ASN A 28 18.90 -4.59 14.16
CA ASN A 28 18.17 -3.98 13.05
C ASN A 28 16.78 -3.52 13.53
N TYR A 29 16.53 -2.22 13.50
CA TYR A 29 15.23 -1.64 13.83
C TYR A 29 14.39 -1.52 12.56
N ILE A 30 13.55 -2.52 12.34
CA ILE A 30 12.66 -2.58 11.17
C ILE A 30 11.39 -1.80 11.50
N LYS A 31 11.10 -0.77 10.71
CA LYS A 31 9.81 -0.10 10.80
C LYS A 31 8.71 -1.04 10.30
N PRO A 32 7.52 -1.03 10.91
CA PRO A 32 6.37 -1.73 10.37
C PRO A 32 6.13 -1.34 8.91
N VAL A 33 5.61 -2.28 8.14
CA VAL A 33 5.14 -1.99 6.78
C VAL A 33 3.94 -1.05 6.88
N GLU A 34 4.01 0.06 6.17
CA GLU A 34 2.90 1.00 6.08
C GLU A 34 1.97 0.60 4.93
N VAL A 35 0.67 0.53 5.19
CA VAL A 35 -0.35 0.27 4.16
C VAL A 35 -1.34 1.42 4.13
N ILE A 36 -1.38 2.12 3.00
CA ILE A 36 -2.33 3.19 2.76
C ILE A 36 -3.48 2.63 1.92
N ILE A 37 -4.67 2.64 2.48
CA ILE A 37 -5.90 2.18 1.82
C ILE A 37 -6.71 3.41 1.41
N VAL A 38 -7.00 3.55 0.13
CA VAL A 38 -7.91 4.57 -0.40
C VAL A 38 -9.28 3.95 -0.63
N GLY A 39 -10.23 4.32 0.21
CA GLY A 39 -11.59 3.81 0.20
C GLY A 39 -11.98 3.08 1.49
N ALA A 40 -12.83 3.73 2.29
CA ALA A 40 -13.42 3.16 3.51
C ALA A 40 -14.64 2.28 3.18
N VAL A 41 -14.51 1.42 2.18
CA VAL A 41 -15.58 0.54 1.69
C VAL A 41 -15.62 -0.77 2.47
N HIS A 42 -16.68 -1.57 2.26
CA HIS A 42 -16.90 -2.80 3.03
C HIS A 42 -15.72 -3.79 2.97
N ILE A 43 -15.12 -3.99 1.79
CA ILE A 43 -13.96 -4.88 1.63
C ILE A 43 -12.74 -4.41 2.44
N ALA A 44 -12.59 -3.10 2.65
CA ALA A 44 -11.48 -2.57 3.46
C ALA A 44 -11.49 -3.10 4.89
N GLN A 45 -12.66 -3.40 5.47
CA GLN A 45 -12.76 -3.93 6.84
C GLN A 45 -12.04 -5.27 6.98
N TYR A 46 -12.31 -6.20 6.06
CA TYR A 46 -11.68 -7.52 6.08
C TYR A 46 -10.18 -7.43 5.83
N LEU A 47 -9.78 -6.60 4.85
CA LEU A 47 -8.37 -6.39 4.57
C LEU A 47 -7.61 -5.83 5.78
N ILE A 48 -8.21 -4.86 6.49
CA ILE A 48 -7.63 -4.25 7.68
C ILE A 48 -7.40 -5.27 8.78
N GLU A 49 -8.33 -6.18 9.03
CA GLU A 49 -8.16 -7.22 10.06
C GLU A 49 -6.96 -8.13 9.71
N PHE A 50 -6.81 -8.57 8.47
CA PHE A 50 -5.63 -9.34 8.05
C PHE A 50 -4.32 -8.54 8.20
N LEU A 51 -4.33 -7.25 7.84
CA LEU A 51 -3.14 -6.40 7.94
C LEU A 51 -2.73 -6.15 9.39
N LYS A 52 -3.69 -6.06 10.32
CA LYS A 52 -3.43 -5.96 11.76
C LYS A 52 -2.74 -7.22 12.30
N ASP A 53 -3.23 -8.40 11.92
CA ASP A 53 -2.63 -9.67 12.33
C ASP A 53 -1.18 -9.79 11.85
N LEU A 54 -0.84 -9.14 10.74
CA LEU A 54 0.52 -9.03 10.22
C LEU A 54 1.35 -7.91 10.87
N ASN A 55 0.79 -7.18 11.85
CA ASN A 55 1.41 -6.01 12.48
C ASN A 55 1.80 -4.90 11.49
N PHE A 56 1.01 -4.68 10.46
CA PHE A 56 1.19 -3.57 9.52
C PHE A 56 0.55 -2.29 10.05
N ASP A 57 1.17 -1.16 9.76
CA ASP A 57 0.64 0.16 10.11
C ASP A 57 -0.33 0.63 9.03
N VAL A 58 -1.62 0.65 9.34
CA VAL A 58 -2.68 0.90 8.36
C VAL A 58 -3.25 2.29 8.51
N THR A 59 -3.31 3.03 7.39
CA THR A 59 -4.02 4.31 7.27
C THR A 59 -5.10 4.18 6.20
N VAL A 60 -6.33 4.53 6.53
CA VAL A 60 -7.46 4.59 5.59
C VAL A 60 -7.76 6.03 5.20
N ILE A 61 -7.92 6.28 3.91
CA ILE A 61 -8.26 7.60 3.36
C ILE A 61 -9.57 7.46 2.56
N ASP A 62 -10.55 8.27 2.87
CA ASP A 62 -11.76 8.40 2.05
C ASP A 62 -12.31 9.83 2.18
N PRO A 63 -12.51 10.56 1.08
CA PRO A 63 -13.12 11.90 1.14
C PRO A 63 -14.62 11.87 1.48
N ARG A 64 -15.25 10.70 1.39
CA ARG A 64 -16.69 10.51 1.61
C ARG A 64 -16.97 10.15 3.06
N GLU A 65 -17.40 11.13 3.85
CA GLU A 65 -17.67 10.98 5.28
C GLU A 65 -18.64 9.83 5.61
N TYR A 66 -19.65 9.61 4.76
CA TYR A 66 -20.61 8.53 4.94
C TYR A 66 -19.96 7.15 5.09
N PHE A 67 -18.93 6.83 4.30
CA PHE A 67 -18.24 5.54 4.38
C PHE A 67 -17.41 5.41 5.65
N ILE A 68 -16.80 6.50 6.10
CA ILE A 68 -16.01 6.54 7.32
C ILE A 68 -16.89 6.31 8.56
N THR A 69 -18.05 6.95 8.61
CA THR A 69 -18.97 6.86 9.77
C THR A 69 -19.74 5.56 9.81
N LYS A 70 -20.11 5.00 8.64
CA LYS A 70 -20.86 3.74 8.55
C LYS A 70 -20.02 2.52 8.90
N GLN A 71 -18.74 2.55 8.59
CA GLN A 71 -17.83 1.43 8.84
C GLN A 71 -17.19 1.56 10.22
N LYS A 72 -17.27 0.51 11.03
CA LYS A 72 -16.65 0.47 12.36
C LYS A 72 -15.17 0.08 12.24
N PHE A 73 -14.33 1.02 11.88
CA PHE A 73 -12.88 0.82 11.91
C PHE A 73 -12.36 1.07 13.32
N GLN A 74 -12.06 0.03 14.07
CA GLN A 74 -11.49 0.17 15.41
C GLN A 74 -9.97 0.24 15.36
N ASN A 75 -9.40 1.19 16.11
CA ASN A 75 -7.94 1.35 16.27
C ASN A 75 -7.15 1.53 14.95
N ILE A 76 -7.74 2.25 13.97
CA ILE A 76 -7.12 2.55 12.69
C ILE A 76 -7.07 4.05 12.47
N LYS A 77 -5.99 4.54 11.91
CA LYS A 77 -5.88 5.93 11.48
C LYS A 77 -6.75 6.16 10.26
N ILE A 78 -7.78 6.98 10.42
CA ILE A 78 -8.72 7.34 9.35
C ILE A 78 -8.56 8.80 9.00
N ILE A 79 -8.50 9.10 7.72
CA ILE A 79 -8.32 10.44 7.18
C ILE A 79 -9.45 10.77 6.23
N ASN A 80 -10.32 11.72 6.63
CA ASN A 80 -11.37 12.26 5.76
C ASN A 80 -10.83 13.41 4.91
N LYS A 81 -10.14 13.07 3.82
CA LYS A 81 -9.55 14.02 2.87
C LYS A 81 -9.44 13.41 1.48
N GLN A 82 -9.31 14.28 0.48
CA GLN A 82 -8.88 13.85 -0.85
C GLN A 82 -7.46 13.26 -0.80
N PRO A 83 -7.19 12.18 -1.56
CA PRO A 83 -5.87 11.57 -1.61
C PRO A 83 -4.73 12.57 -1.91
N GLU A 84 -4.95 13.51 -2.82
CA GLU A 84 -3.94 14.52 -3.16
C GLU A 84 -3.58 15.41 -1.96
N GLU A 85 -4.56 15.79 -1.14
CA GLU A 85 -4.31 16.60 0.05
C GLU A 85 -3.51 15.83 1.12
N PHE A 86 -3.81 14.54 1.25
CA PHE A 86 -3.10 13.67 2.17
C PHE A 86 -1.65 13.49 1.73
N PHE A 87 -1.42 13.10 0.48
CA PHE A 87 -0.09 12.80 -0.04
C PHE A 87 0.84 14.02 -0.11
N LYS A 88 0.30 15.24 -0.22
CA LYS A 88 1.12 16.47 -0.11
C LYS A 88 1.78 16.64 1.26
N LYS A 89 1.25 15.99 2.29
CA LYS A 89 1.67 16.20 3.70
C LYS A 89 2.49 15.06 4.28
N ILE A 90 2.61 13.95 3.58
CA ILE A 90 3.34 12.78 4.06
C ILE A 90 4.54 12.47 3.16
N LYS A 91 5.54 11.85 3.77
CA LYS A 91 6.64 11.21 3.05
C LYS A 91 6.37 9.71 2.99
N THR A 92 6.31 9.18 1.81
CA THR A 92 6.21 7.73 1.56
C THR A 92 7.60 7.13 1.37
N SER A 93 7.72 5.84 1.57
CA SER A 93 8.99 5.14 1.48
C SER A 93 8.84 3.82 0.71
N SER A 94 9.96 3.19 0.39
CA SER A 94 9.96 1.83 -0.17
C SER A 94 9.44 0.75 0.80
N ASN A 95 8.96 1.13 1.99
CA ASN A 95 8.26 0.25 2.94
C ASN A 95 6.76 0.56 3.01
N THR A 96 6.22 1.30 2.04
CA THR A 96 4.82 1.72 1.97
C THR A 96 4.12 1.02 0.81
N ALA A 97 2.94 0.42 1.06
CA ALA A 97 2.02 -0.10 0.05
C ALA A 97 0.85 0.86 -0.16
N LEU A 98 0.34 0.95 -1.38
CA LEU A 98 -0.91 1.63 -1.70
C LEU A 98 -1.94 0.62 -2.21
N ILE A 99 -3.16 0.71 -1.69
CA ILE A 99 -4.30 -0.09 -2.13
C ILE A 99 -5.49 0.84 -2.40
N THR A 100 -6.05 0.82 -3.61
CA THR A 100 -7.24 1.61 -3.95
C THR A 100 -8.45 0.70 -4.12
N LEU A 101 -9.55 1.04 -3.45
CA LEU A 101 -10.74 0.19 -3.31
C LEU A 101 -12.05 0.88 -3.67
N THR A 102 -12.05 2.17 -4.09
CA THR A 102 -13.30 2.92 -4.25
C THR A 102 -14.03 2.62 -5.55
N HIS A 103 -13.35 2.13 -6.57
CA HIS A 103 -13.81 2.05 -7.97
C HIS A 103 -14.11 3.40 -8.63
N ASP A 104 -13.97 4.52 -7.92
CA ASP A 104 -14.15 5.85 -8.46
C ASP A 104 -12.82 6.39 -8.98
N PRO A 105 -12.67 6.61 -10.30
CA PRO A 105 -11.43 7.14 -10.86
C PRO A 105 -11.01 8.47 -10.25
N LYS A 106 -11.99 9.31 -9.83
CA LYS A 106 -11.72 10.63 -9.24
C LYS A 106 -11.04 10.54 -7.88
N ILE A 107 -11.20 9.41 -7.19
CA ILE A 107 -10.59 9.15 -5.88
C ILE A 107 -9.35 8.27 -6.03
N ASP A 108 -9.46 7.17 -6.80
CA ASP A 108 -8.40 6.17 -6.91
C ASP A 108 -7.20 6.67 -7.75
N GLU A 109 -7.46 7.34 -8.89
CA GLU A 109 -6.39 7.71 -9.81
C GLU A 109 -5.42 8.77 -9.28
N PRO A 110 -5.84 9.81 -8.56
CA PRO A 110 -4.92 10.74 -7.92
C PRO A 110 -3.92 10.05 -6.97
N ALA A 111 -4.39 9.05 -6.21
CA ALA A 111 -3.53 8.25 -5.34
C ALA A 111 -2.55 7.39 -6.14
N LEU A 112 -3.03 6.72 -7.20
CA LEU A 112 -2.19 5.92 -8.08
C LEU A 112 -1.12 6.76 -8.77
N LYS A 113 -1.49 7.93 -9.31
CA LYS A 113 -0.55 8.88 -9.94
C LYS A 113 0.53 9.35 -8.97
N HIS A 114 0.17 9.54 -7.69
CA HIS A 114 1.16 9.86 -6.67
C HIS A 114 2.10 8.68 -6.44
N ALA A 115 1.57 7.47 -6.28
CA ALA A 115 2.37 6.28 -6.00
C ALA A 115 3.35 5.95 -7.15
N LEU A 116 2.92 6.10 -8.39
CA LEU A 116 3.76 5.89 -9.57
C LEU A 116 4.97 6.84 -9.64
N LYS A 117 4.86 8.04 -9.07
CA LYS A 117 5.95 9.03 -8.98
C LYS A 117 6.87 8.83 -7.77
N GLN A 118 6.56 7.84 -6.92
CA GLN A 118 7.27 7.60 -5.65
C GLN A 118 7.70 6.14 -5.54
N LYS A 119 8.47 5.83 -4.48
CA LYS A 119 8.95 4.47 -4.24
C LYS A 119 7.98 3.75 -3.29
N PHE A 120 6.90 3.20 -3.85
CA PHE A 120 6.08 2.21 -3.14
C PHE A 120 6.58 0.81 -3.49
N PHE A 121 6.57 -0.12 -2.50
CA PHE A 121 6.94 -1.52 -2.82
C PHE A 121 5.79 -2.30 -3.44
N TYR A 122 4.54 -1.84 -3.24
CA TYR A 122 3.35 -2.46 -3.79
C TYR A 122 2.29 -1.42 -4.10
N ILE A 123 1.68 -1.51 -5.27
CA ILE A 123 0.55 -0.68 -5.69
C ILE A 123 -0.54 -1.62 -6.18
N GLY A 124 -1.67 -1.69 -5.46
CA GLY A 124 -2.81 -2.53 -5.80
C GLY A 124 -4.07 -1.72 -6.10
N ALA A 125 -4.82 -2.14 -7.10
CA ALA A 125 -6.03 -1.42 -7.48
C ALA A 125 -7.20 -2.37 -7.75
N LEU A 126 -8.27 -2.21 -6.97
CA LEU A 126 -9.50 -3.00 -7.12
C LEU A 126 -10.21 -2.65 -8.43
N GLY A 127 -10.91 -3.63 -8.99
CA GLY A 127 -11.72 -3.46 -10.18
C GLY A 127 -11.79 -4.71 -11.04
N SER A 128 -12.62 -4.67 -12.08
CA SER A 128 -12.64 -5.68 -13.13
C SER A 128 -11.46 -5.50 -14.10
N LYS A 129 -11.18 -6.50 -14.93
CA LYS A 129 -10.21 -6.37 -16.03
C LYS A 129 -10.49 -5.13 -16.89
N LYS A 130 -11.76 -4.94 -17.29
CA LYS A 130 -12.18 -3.78 -18.07
C LYS A 130 -11.94 -2.45 -17.34
N THR A 131 -12.19 -2.42 -16.03
CA THR A 131 -11.90 -1.23 -15.20
C THR A 131 -10.41 -0.93 -15.19
N HIS A 132 -9.58 -1.96 -15.06
CA HIS A 132 -8.14 -1.80 -15.07
C HIS A 132 -7.61 -1.34 -16.43
N GLU A 133 -8.06 -1.93 -17.53
CA GLU A 133 -7.72 -1.51 -18.89
C GLU A 133 -8.05 -0.03 -19.14
N ASN A 134 -9.24 0.41 -18.73
CA ASN A 134 -9.63 1.82 -18.84
C ASN A 134 -8.75 2.73 -17.96
N ARG A 135 -8.36 2.28 -16.77
CA ARG A 135 -7.43 2.97 -15.87
C ARG A 135 -6.05 3.13 -16.54
N CYS A 136 -5.50 2.05 -17.07
CA CYS A 136 -4.21 2.08 -17.78
C CYS A 136 -4.22 3.06 -18.94
N ARG A 137 -5.32 3.10 -19.73
CA ARG A 137 -5.45 4.06 -20.84
C ARG A 137 -5.40 5.50 -20.33
N ARG A 138 -6.16 5.86 -19.29
CA ARG A 138 -6.16 7.22 -18.73
C ARG A 138 -4.81 7.60 -18.13
N LEU A 139 -4.13 6.68 -17.44
CA LEU A 139 -2.78 6.93 -16.93
C LEU A 139 -1.79 7.16 -18.07
N LYS A 140 -1.94 6.45 -19.18
CA LYS A 140 -1.12 6.67 -20.38
C LYS A 140 -1.38 8.04 -21.03
N GLU A 141 -2.64 8.46 -21.11
CA GLU A 141 -3.05 9.81 -21.54
C GLU A 141 -2.47 10.90 -20.62
N ASP A 142 -2.30 10.61 -19.33
CA ASP A 142 -1.67 11.49 -18.33
C ASP A 142 -0.12 11.47 -18.36
N GLY A 143 0.48 10.71 -19.29
CA GLY A 143 1.90 10.71 -19.55
C GLY A 143 2.73 9.67 -18.81
N PHE A 144 2.11 8.72 -18.11
CA PHE A 144 2.83 7.58 -17.51
C PHE A 144 3.22 6.55 -18.57
N ASN A 145 4.42 5.99 -18.45
CA ASN A 145 4.92 4.96 -19.35
C ASN A 145 4.40 3.56 -18.99
N ASP A 146 4.60 2.60 -19.90
CA ASP A 146 4.10 1.24 -19.72
C ASP A 146 4.76 0.52 -18.53
N GLU A 147 6.02 0.80 -18.20
CA GLU A 147 6.72 0.22 -17.05
C GLU A 147 6.09 0.69 -15.73
N GLU A 148 5.86 1.99 -15.61
CA GLU A 148 5.18 2.58 -14.46
C GLU A 148 3.77 1.99 -14.30
N ILE A 149 2.98 1.96 -15.36
CA ILE A 149 1.60 1.45 -15.34
C ILE A 149 1.57 -0.04 -14.98
N ASN A 150 2.49 -0.85 -15.49
CA ASN A 150 2.59 -2.27 -15.22
C ASN A 150 3.00 -2.59 -13.76
N SER A 151 3.52 -1.61 -13.01
CA SER A 151 3.77 -1.77 -11.58
C SER A 151 2.49 -1.80 -10.74
N ILE A 152 1.34 -1.41 -11.33
CA ILE A 152 0.04 -1.49 -10.68
C ILE A 152 -0.51 -2.90 -10.79
N HIS A 153 -0.67 -3.59 -9.68
CA HIS A 153 -1.39 -4.86 -9.60
C HIS A 153 -2.89 -4.63 -9.72
N GLY A 154 -3.43 -4.79 -10.91
CA GLY A 154 -4.85 -4.60 -11.22
C GLY A 154 -5.36 -5.63 -12.21
N PRO A 155 -6.49 -6.28 -11.96
CA PRO A 155 -7.25 -6.30 -10.70
C PRO A 155 -6.41 -6.81 -9.52
N ILE A 156 -6.54 -6.14 -8.36
CA ILE A 156 -5.86 -6.59 -7.13
C ILE A 156 -6.37 -7.96 -6.70
N GLY A 157 -5.49 -8.74 -6.07
CA GLY A 157 -5.81 -10.02 -5.45
C GLY A 157 -5.50 -11.23 -6.32
N ILE A 158 -5.73 -12.40 -5.73
CA ILE A 158 -5.52 -13.70 -6.36
C ILE A 158 -6.85 -14.22 -6.87
N LYS A 159 -6.89 -14.78 -8.08
CA LYS A 159 -8.11 -15.33 -8.66
C LYS A 159 -8.52 -16.63 -7.96
N LEU A 160 -9.28 -16.52 -6.88
CA LEU A 160 -9.78 -17.65 -6.09
C LEU A 160 -11.18 -18.10 -6.50
N GLY A 161 -11.87 -17.37 -7.38
CA GLY A 161 -13.25 -17.67 -7.79
C GLY A 161 -14.33 -17.15 -6.82
N GLY A 162 -13.92 -16.53 -5.70
CA GLY A 162 -14.82 -15.91 -4.74
C GLY A 162 -15.50 -14.66 -5.28
N LYS A 163 -16.65 -14.32 -4.70
CA LYS A 163 -17.46 -13.14 -5.08
C LYS A 163 -17.85 -12.28 -3.89
N SER A 164 -17.70 -12.79 -2.68
CA SER A 164 -17.99 -12.05 -1.46
C SER A 164 -16.80 -11.18 -1.05
N ALA A 165 -17.05 -10.10 -0.29
CA ALA A 165 -16.02 -9.18 0.15
C ALA A 165 -14.86 -9.85 0.92
N PRO A 166 -15.08 -10.85 1.81
CA PRO A 166 -13.98 -11.54 2.49
C PRO A 166 -13.19 -12.51 1.59
N GLU A 167 -13.70 -12.84 0.39
CA GLU A 167 -13.03 -13.76 -0.55
C GLU A 167 -12.23 -13.02 -1.63
N ILE A 168 -12.40 -11.73 -1.76
CA ILE A 168 -11.69 -10.87 -2.71
C ILE A 168 -10.41 -10.32 -2.07
#